data_1418c0dd84317407a409abe6e2e14e10
#
_entry.id   1418c0dd84317407a409abe6e2e14e10
#
_cell.length_a   1.000
_cell.length_b   1.000
_cell.length_c   1.000
_cell.angle_alpha   90.00
_cell.angle_beta   90.00
_cell.angle_gamma   90.00
#
_symmetry.space_group_name_H-M   'P 1'
#
loop_
_entity.id
_entity.type
_entity.pdbx_description
1 polymer ?
#
loop_
_entity_poly.entity_id
_entity_poly.type
_entity_poly.pdbx_seq_one_letter_code
_entity_poly.pdbx_strand_id
1 'polypeptide(L)'
;MEGEKVMKKLLAVMLSLVMVMSLFTGCGSSSDKNAEAKKESSTFFKELKKVAEIDKGTVSLEYNINLKGDEITNSTDIPAVMKSGDTIPLALKADIVTESKDKVAAKISVKYGEQMDYTELTTIAVSGSKLYLNVGSLVEFAKSIDEEAAKQIEAALPQMGVTNDYASVDVDQFLKTAGVDETATTGNSDKLVAAVKAMMENMEKSFDKLQGQDGDDYTLTIGADNAEQVVDSIYNYIDGGFKTDVTAVIDGLAEALGNDSELASSFDEAKEEIQNLDVEKAKENKDDMIKQLKDSKLNIVTKLNVTGDKGSRKAKLSVETGDVENEGITMNIKYNCNIEEKDAKITDMIPGEDSVSDITSVLISLLNAYAGGSL
;
A
#
# COMPACT_ATOMS: atom_id res chain seq x y z
N MET A 1 -24.91 -13.36 -9.43
CA MET A 1 -24.27 -13.45 -8.09
C MET A 1 -22.80 -13.92 -8.14
N GLU A 2 -22.41 -15.02 -8.82
CA GLU A 2 -21.01 -15.42 -8.91
C GLU A 2 -20.16 -14.46 -9.77
N GLY A 3 -20.64 -14.01 -10.93
CA GLY A 3 -19.92 -13.06 -11.79
C GLY A 3 -19.70 -11.70 -11.13
N GLU A 4 -20.63 -11.23 -10.30
CA GLU A 4 -20.51 -9.98 -9.54
C GLU A 4 -19.40 -10.06 -8.48
N LYS A 5 -19.27 -11.21 -7.80
CA LYS A 5 -18.18 -11.43 -6.83
C LYS A 5 -16.82 -11.48 -7.52
N VAL A 6 -16.75 -12.07 -8.72
CA VAL A 6 -15.51 -12.15 -9.51
C VAL A 6 -15.10 -10.75 -9.97
N MET A 7 -16.03 -9.92 -10.46
CA MET A 7 -15.75 -8.56 -10.90
C MET A 7 -15.29 -7.67 -9.73
N LYS A 8 -16.00 -7.70 -8.59
CA LYS A 8 -15.60 -6.95 -7.39
C LYS A 8 -14.21 -7.36 -6.92
N LYS A 9 -13.88 -8.67 -6.93
CA LYS A 9 -12.55 -9.17 -6.60
C LYS A 9 -11.50 -8.71 -7.62
N LEU A 10 -11.79 -8.77 -8.92
CA LEU A 10 -10.87 -8.35 -9.98
C LEU A 10 -10.61 -6.84 -9.97
N LEU A 11 -11.66 -6.03 -9.81
CA LEU A 11 -11.53 -4.57 -9.64
C LEU A 11 -10.76 -4.22 -8.37
N ALA A 12 -11.05 -4.89 -7.26
CA ALA A 12 -10.32 -4.71 -6.01
C ALA A 12 -8.85 -5.11 -6.16
N VAL A 13 -8.55 -6.22 -6.83
CA VAL A 13 -7.17 -6.64 -7.13
C VAL A 13 -6.47 -5.62 -8.03
N MET A 14 -7.14 -5.11 -9.07
CA MET A 14 -6.56 -4.11 -9.97
C MET A 14 -6.29 -2.78 -9.26
N LEU A 15 -7.23 -2.28 -8.45
CA LEU A 15 -7.02 -1.10 -7.62
C LEU A 15 -5.90 -1.32 -6.60
N SER A 16 -5.89 -2.49 -5.94
CA SER A 16 -4.84 -2.85 -4.99
C SER A 16 -3.48 -2.93 -5.67
N LEU A 17 -3.40 -3.44 -6.91
CA LEU A 17 -2.17 -3.51 -7.69
C LEU A 17 -1.63 -2.12 -8.05
N VAL A 18 -2.49 -1.19 -8.47
CA VAL A 18 -2.09 0.21 -8.71
C VAL A 18 -1.59 0.86 -7.42
N MET A 19 -2.24 0.59 -6.29
CA MET A 19 -1.83 1.08 -4.97
C MET A 19 -0.53 0.42 -4.49
N VAL A 20 -0.42 -0.90 -4.63
CA VAL A 20 0.77 -1.68 -4.24
C VAL A 20 1.97 -1.28 -5.10
N MET A 21 1.79 -1.04 -6.40
CA MET A 21 2.87 -0.54 -7.28
C MET A 21 3.46 0.79 -6.80
N SER A 22 2.66 1.67 -6.19
CA SER A 22 3.16 2.91 -5.61
C SER A 22 3.95 2.71 -4.30
N LEU A 23 3.76 1.59 -3.60
CA LEU A 23 4.49 1.26 -2.37
C LEU A 23 5.86 0.62 -2.65
N PHE A 24 6.04 -0.01 -3.83
CA PHE A 24 7.30 -0.68 -4.19
C PHE A 24 8.39 0.24 -4.74
N THR A 25 8.18 1.55 -4.78
CA THR A 25 9.17 2.53 -5.23
C THR A 25 10.41 2.65 -4.32
N GLY A 26 10.55 1.82 -3.30
CA GLY A 26 11.67 1.81 -2.37
C GLY A 26 12.59 0.59 -2.41
N CYS A 27 12.30 -0.45 -3.20
CA CYS A 27 12.98 -1.76 -3.06
C CYS A 27 13.58 -2.33 -4.35
N GLY A 28 14.02 -1.53 -5.32
CA GLY A 28 14.49 -2.08 -6.59
C GLY A 28 15.88 -1.67 -7.00
N SER A 29 16.89 -2.52 -6.85
CA SER A 29 18.13 -2.37 -7.59
C SER A 29 18.23 -3.49 -8.64
N SER A 30 18.16 -3.15 -9.91
CA SER A 30 18.78 -3.93 -10.97
C SER A 30 19.49 -3.00 -11.93
N SER A 31 20.79 -3.15 -11.98
CA SER A 31 21.66 -2.50 -12.96
C SER A 31 21.50 -3.19 -14.30
N ASP A 32 20.63 -2.71 -15.16
CA ASP A 32 20.72 -2.99 -16.57
C ASP A 32 21.32 -1.79 -17.30
N LYS A 33 22.54 -2.01 -17.78
CA LYS A 33 23.25 -1.07 -18.66
C LYS A 33 22.80 -1.31 -20.09
N ASN A 34 22.44 -0.20 -20.76
CA ASN A 34 22.35 0.01 -22.19
C ASN A 34 21.19 -0.64 -22.96
N ALA A 35 20.23 0.21 -23.35
CA ALA A 35 19.68 0.20 -24.69
C ALA A 35 19.41 1.65 -25.11
N GLU A 36 20.09 2.14 -26.13
CA GLU A 36 19.70 3.35 -26.86
C GLU A 36 18.32 3.12 -27.47
N ALA A 37 17.30 3.72 -26.86
CA ALA A 37 15.93 3.58 -27.32
C ALA A 37 15.63 4.61 -28.40
N LYS A 38 15.19 4.14 -29.56
CA LYS A 38 14.34 4.91 -30.46
C LYS A 38 13.24 5.56 -29.60
N LYS A 39 12.91 6.81 -29.85
CA LYS A 39 11.80 7.53 -29.22
C LYS A 39 10.48 6.83 -29.58
N GLU A 40 10.17 5.71 -28.94
CA GLU A 40 8.82 5.17 -28.91
C GLU A 40 7.95 6.09 -28.06
N SER A 41 6.71 6.31 -28.47
CA SER A 41 5.74 7.08 -27.66
C SER A 41 5.65 6.47 -26.27
N SER A 42 5.81 7.28 -25.24
CA SER A 42 5.69 6.79 -23.86
C SER A 42 4.22 6.51 -23.54
N THR A 43 3.96 5.53 -22.69
CA THR A 43 2.65 5.12 -22.23
C THR A 43 2.58 5.21 -20.72
N PHE A 44 1.38 5.17 -20.12
CA PHE A 44 1.18 5.17 -18.68
C PHE A 44 2.04 4.09 -17.99
N PHE A 45 2.03 2.86 -18.48
CA PHE A 45 2.81 1.76 -17.88
C PHE A 45 4.32 1.89 -18.10
N LYS A 46 4.77 2.47 -19.21
CA LYS A 46 6.20 2.77 -19.43
C LYS A 46 6.71 3.82 -18.44
N GLU A 47 5.92 4.86 -18.18
CA GLU A 47 6.27 5.86 -17.17
C GLU A 47 6.22 5.28 -15.76
N LEU A 48 5.23 4.43 -15.45
CA LEU A 48 5.12 3.76 -14.16
C LEU A 48 6.33 2.84 -13.87
N LYS A 49 6.88 2.17 -14.90
CA LYS A 49 8.12 1.40 -14.77
C LYS A 49 9.31 2.26 -14.34
N LYS A 50 9.42 3.50 -14.87
CA LYS A 50 10.49 4.41 -14.45
C LYS A 50 10.37 4.77 -12.97
N VAL A 51 9.14 4.88 -12.46
CA VAL A 51 8.88 5.12 -11.03
C VAL A 51 9.29 3.90 -10.19
N ALA A 52 8.98 2.69 -10.66
CA ALA A 52 9.36 1.45 -9.98
C ALA A 52 10.88 1.18 -9.93
N GLU A 53 11.69 1.96 -10.65
CA GLU A 53 13.16 1.89 -10.61
C GLU A 53 13.79 2.81 -9.56
N ILE A 54 13.00 3.64 -8.86
CA ILE A 54 13.48 4.54 -7.82
C ILE A 54 13.76 3.72 -6.57
N ASP A 55 15.00 3.70 -6.12
CA ASP A 55 15.48 2.89 -4.99
C ASP A 55 15.77 3.70 -3.72
N LYS A 56 15.83 5.03 -3.83
CA LYS A 56 16.03 5.95 -2.72
C LYS A 56 15.33 7.28 -2.96
N GLY A 57 14.95 7.96 -1.90
CA GLY A 57 14.29 9.25 -1.98
C GLY A 57 13.19 9.44 -0.98
N THR A 58 12.21 10.25 -1.34
CA THR A 58 11.03 10.51 -0.52
C THR A 58 9.76 10.18 -1.28
N VAL A 59 8.79 9.62 -0.57
CA VAL A 59 7.44 9.36 -1.06
C VAL A 59 6.46 9.99 -0.11
N SER A 60 5.52 10.79 -0.62
CA SER A 60 4.38 11.30 0.15
C SER A 60 3.11 10.75 -0.43
N LEU A 61 2.39 9.97 0.35
CA LEU A 61 1.11 9.36 0.02
C LEU A 61 0.01 10.11 0.75
N GLU A 62 -1.09 10.39 0.10
CA GLU A 62 -2.26 10.99 0.71
C GLU A 62 -3.53 10.29 0.22
N TYR A 63 -4.30 9.77 1.15
CA TYR A 63 -5.60 9.17 0.96
C TYR A 63 -6.67 10.07 1.54
N ASN A 64 -7.61 10.50 0.71
CA ASN A 64 -8.78 11.22 1.14
C ASN A 64 -10.01 10.36 0.85
N ILE A 65 -10.75 10.03 1.89
CA ILE A 65 -11.99 9.26 1.83
C ILE A 65 -13.10 10.15 2.38
N ASN A 66 -14.16 10.30 1.63
CA ASN A 66 -15.35 11.01 2.09
C ASN A 66 -16.55 10.06 2.03
N LEU A 67 -17.14 9.79 3.18
CA LEU A 67 -18.31 8.94 3.33
C LEU A 67 -19.52 9.78 3.63
N LYS A 68 -20.64 9.54 2.95
CA LYS A 68 -21.91 10.19 3.18
C LYS A 68 -23.03 9.15 3.22
N GLY A 69 -23.94 9.28 4.17
CA GLY A 69 -25.10 8.41 4.32
C GLY A 69 -25.68 8.48 5.72
N ASP A 70 -27.00 8.48 5.81
CA ASP A 70 -27.70 8.66 7.10
C ASP A 70 -27.37 7.55 8.10
N GLU A 71 -27.21 6.31 7.64
CA GLU A 71 -26.88 5.17 8.52
C GLU A 71 -25.51 5.31 9.17
N ILE A 72 -24.51 5.81 8.44
CA ILE A 72 -23.15 6.00 8.99
C ILE A 72 -23.06 7.26 9.83
N THR A 73 -23.65 8.37 9.37
CA THR A 73 -23.55 9.65 10.08
C THR A 73 -24.35 9.67 11.38
N ASN A 74 -25.45 8.91 11.44
CA ASN A 74 -26.25 8.75 12.67
C ASN A 74 -25.79 7.60 13.57
N SER A 75 -24.84 6.77 13.17
CA SER A 75 -24.30 5.69 14.00
C SER A 75 -23.66 6.25 15.28
N THR A 76 -23.96 5.63 16.41
CA THR A 76 -23.35 5.93 17.71
C THR A 76 -21.96 5.32 17.87
N ASP A 77 -21.62 4.34 17.03
CA ASP A 77 -20.33 3.65 17.04
C ASP A 77 -19.20 4.50 16.44
N ILE A 78 -19.58 5.55 15.68
CA ILE A 78 -18.61 6.49 15.13
C ILE A 78 -18.51 7.72 16.02
N PRO A 79 -17.32 8.01 16.59
CA PRO A 79 -17.11 9.18 17.42
C PRO A 79 -17.56 10.47 16.74
N ALA A 80 -18.23 11.34 17.49
CA ALA A 80 -18.73 12.62 16.96
C ALA A 80 -17.61 13.48 16.36
N VAL A 81 -16.41 13.40 16.90
CA VAL A 81 -15.21 14.11 16.42
C VAL A 81 -14.80 13.74 14.99
N MET A 82 -15.21 12.56 14.51
CA MET A 82 -14.94 12.11 13.15
C MET A 82 -15.96 12.60 12.12
N LYS A 83 -17.05 13.22 12.56
CA LYS A 83 -18.15 13.67 11.69
C LYS A 83 -18.00 15.14 11.35
N SER A 84 -18.43 15.50 10.13
CA SER A 84 -18.57 16.88 9.68
C SER A 84 -19.90 17.01 8.93
N GLY A 85 -20.92 17.55 9.62
CA GLY A 85 -22.28 17.61 9.09
C GLY A 85 -22.82 16.22 8.74
N ASP A 86 -23.20 16.01 7.48
CA ASP A 86 -23.72 14.76 6.91
C ASP A 86 -22.62 13.86 6.30
N THR A 87 -21.37 14.12 6.61
CA THR A 87 -20.24 13.38 6.05
C THR A 87 -19.25 12.92 7.13
N ILE A 88 -18.44 11.94 6.78
CA ILE A 88 -17.28 11.48 7.57
C ILE A 88 -16.05 11.62 6.68
N PRO A 89 -15.40 12.80 6.71
CA PRO A 89 -14.16 12.98 5.99
C PRO A 89 -13.00 12.34 6.78
N LEU A 90 -12.23 11.52 6.09
CA LEU A 90 -11.03 10.88 6.62
C LEU A 90 -9.89 11.08 5.61
N ALA A 91 -8.76 11.56 6.09
CA ALA A 91 -7.55 11.62 5.29
C ALA A 91 -6.41 10.94 6.03
N LEU A 92 -5.69 10.07 5.34
CA LEU A 92 -4.46 9.42 5.80
C LEU A 92 -3.30 9.93 4.96
N LYS A 93 -2.21 10.28 5.62
CA LYS A 93 -0.97 10.70 4.97
C LYS A 93 0.18 9.83 5.46
N ALA A 94 1.04 9.39 4.53
CA ALA A 94 2.29 8.74 4.86
C ALA A 94 3.44 9.46 4.14
N ASP A 95 4.37 9.99 4.90
CA ASP A 95 5.63 10.54 4.37
C ASP A 95 6.72 9.50 4.63
N ILE A 96 7.29 8.97 3.55
CA ILE A 96 8.26 7.87 3.58
C ILE A 96 9.61 8.40 3.11
N VAL A 97 10.66 8.04 3.80
CA VAL A 97 12.05 8.29 3.44
C VAL A 97 12.76 6.96 3.27
N THR A 98 13.35 6.74 2.10
CA THR A 98 14.21 5.58 1.81
C THR A 98 15.62 6.08 1.57
N GLU A 99 16.54 5.76 2.49
CA GLU A 99 17.97 6.06 2.38
C GLU A 99 18.71 4.91 1.68
N SER A 100 18.31 3.68 2.00
CA SER A 100 18.83 2.42 1.43
C SER A 100 17.80 1.30 1.67
N LYS A 101 18.07 0.09 1.18
CA LYS A 101 17.18 -1.07 1.37
C LYS A 101 16.95 -1.42 2.84
N ASP A 102 17.91 -1.16 3.70
CA ASP A 102 17.91 -1.45 5.14
C ASP A 102 17.66 -0.22 6.00
N LYS A 103 17.35 0.93 5.38
CA LYS A 103 17.09 2.20 6.07
C LYS A 103 15.89 2.91 5.45
N VAL A 104 14.76 2.70 6.08
CA VAL A 104 13.47 3.26 5.68
C VAL A 104 12.76 3.82 6.89
N ALA A 105 12.14 4.98 6.75
CA ALA A 105 11.26 5.54 7.76
C ALA A 105 9.96 6.00 7.14
N ALA A 106 8.85 5.82 7.84
CA ALA A 106 7.51 6.24 7.44
C ALA A 106 6.81 6.95 8.59
N LYS A 107 6.43 8.19 8.36
CA LYS A 107 5.58 8.97 9.26
C LYS A 107 4.14 8.88 8.78
N ILE A 108 3.28 8.35 9.61
CA ILE A 108 1.85 8.17 9.33
C ILE A 108 1.08 9.23 10.08
N SER A 109 0.22 9.95 9.39
CA SER A 109 -0.62 11.02 9.96
C SER A 109 -2.06 10.85 9.51
N VAL A 110 -3.00 11.32 10.31
CA VAL A 110 -4.43 11.24 10.05
C VAL A 110 -5.07 12.61 10.23
N LYS A 111 -6.11 12.86 9.44
CA LYS A 111 -7.01 13.99 9.61
C LYS A 111 -8.44 13.49 9.49
N TYR A 112 -9.33 13.93 10.37
CA TYR A 112 -10.72 13.47 10.39
C TYR A 112 -11.66 14.59 10.87
N GLY A 113 -12.92 14.47 10.51
CA GLY A 113 -13.94 15.43 10.89
C GLY A 113 -13.63 16.84 10.37
N GLU A 114 -13.75 17.84 11.23
CA GLU A 114 -13.51 19.25 10.91
C GLU A 114 -12.07 19.72 11.15
N GLN A 115 -11.15 18.80 11.43
CA GLN A 115 -9.74 19.16 11.64
C GLN A 115 -9.15 19.81 10.38
N MET A 116 -8.36 20.86 10.58
CA MET A 116 -7.65 21.55 9.49
C MET A 116 -6.31 20.89 9.20
N ASP A 117 -5.62 20.39 10.22
CA ASP A 117 -4.26 19.85 10.14
C ASP A 117 -4.22 18.34 10.34
N TYR A 118 -3.17 17.72 9.81
CA TYR A 118 -2.86 16.31 10.07
C TYR A 118 -2.28 16.13 11.47
N THR A 119 -2.80 15.16 12.21
CA THR A 119 -2.23 14.68 13.48
C THR A 119 -1.35 13.46 13.19
N GLU A 120 -0.12 13.46 13.70
CA GLU A 120 0.74 12.29 13.58
C GLU A 120 0.16 11.14 14.38
N LEU A 121 -0.04 10.01 13.70
CA LEU A 121 -0.43 8.75 14.35
C LEU A 121 0.81 8.05 14.91
N THR A 122 1.83 7.88 14.06
CA THR A 122 3.12 7.30 14.49
C THR A 122 4.18 7.52 13.41
N THR A 123 5.44 7.36 13.81
CA THR A 123 6.57 7.17 12.90
C THR A 123 7.14 5.77 13.12
N ILE A 124 7.27 5.00 12.05
CA ILE A 124 7.90 3.67 12.04
C ILE A 124 9.17 3.77 11.21
N ALA A 125 10.27 3.21 11.70
CA ALA A 125 11.50 3.18 10.91
C ALA A 125 12.28 1.86 11.09
N VAL A 126 12.99 1.47 10.05
CA VAL A 126 13.95 0.38 10.07
C VAL A 126 15.33 0.96 9.78
N SER A 127 16.34 0.59 10.58
CA SER A 127 17.74 0.95 10.37
C SER A 127 18.62 -0.23 10.73
N GLY A 128 19.11 -0.95 9.72
CA GLY A 128 19.79 -2.25 9.94
C GLY A 128 18.84 -3.24 10.60
N SER A 129 19.25 -3.83 11.71
CA SER A 129 18.42 -4.76 12.49
C SER A 129 17.41 -4.08 13.42
N LYS A 130 17.42 -2.76 13.57
CA LYS A 130 16.57 -2.08 14.53
C LYS A 130 15.26 -1.58 13.88
N LEU A 131 14.15 -1.92 14.50
CA LEU A 131 12.83 -1.35 14.25
C LEU A 131 12.55 -0.27 15.29
N TYR A 132 12.11 0.90 14.87
CA TYR A 132 11.73 2.04 15.69
C TYR A 132 10.25 2.33 15.55
N LEU A 133 9.61 2.72 16.65
CA LEU A 133 8.19 3.11 16.70
C LEU A 133 8.03 4.35 17.58
N ASN A 134 7.37 5.39 17.06
CA ASN A 134 6.97 6.55 17.85
C ASN A 134 5.70 6.23 18.66
N VAL A 135 5.88 5.81 19.90
CA VAL A 135 4.79 5.49 20.84
C VAL A 135 4.16 6.75 21.44
N GLY A 136 4.96 7.82 21.59
CA GLY A 136 4.47 9.11 22.09
C GLY A 136 3.37 9.67 21.19
N SER A 137 3.55 9.65 19.87
CA SER A 137 2.52 10.09 18.93
C SER A 137 1.25 9.22 19.01
N LEU A 138 1.39 7.90 19.21
CA LEU A 138 0.23 7.01 19.39
C LEU A 138 -0.59 7.40 20.62
N VAL A 139 0.08 7.74 21.71
CA VAL A 139 -0.58 8.20 22.96
C VAL A 139 -1.29 9.53 22.73
N GLU A 140 -0.63 10.50 22.11
CA GLU A 140 -1.23 11.79 21.80
C GLU A 140 -2.43 11.67 20.85
N PHE A 141 -2.34 10.77 19.87
CA PHE A 141 -3.47 10.45 19.01
C PHE A 141 -4.63 9.83 19.81
N ALA A 142 -4.33 8.85 20.68
CA ALA A 142 -5.34 8.24 21.54
C ALA A 142 -6.04 9.29 22.41
N LYS A 143 -5.31 10.27 23.00
CA LYS A 143 -5.86 11.39 23.77
C LYS A 143 -6.85 12.23 22.96
N SER A 144 -6.61 12.40 21.67
CA SER A 144 -7.48 13.17 20.80
C SER A 144 -8.84 12.50 20.54
N ILE A 145 -8.94 11.19 20.78
CA ILE A 145 -10.16 10.39 20.59
C ILE A 145 -10.79 10.04 21.94
N ASP A 146 -10.01 9.51 22.89
CA ASP A 146 -10.44 9.06 24.20
C ASP A 146 -9.32 9.27 25.23
N GLU A 147 -9.46 10.33 26.05
CA GLU A 147 -8.47 10.71 27.07
C GLU A 147 -8.28 9.63 28.13
N GLU A 148 -9.33 8.88 28.48
CA GLU A 148 -9.25 7.86 29.52
C GLU A 148 -8.51 6.60 29.03
N ALA A 149 -8.79 6.17 27.81
CA ALA A 149 -8.04 5.08 27.16
C ALA A 149 -6.54 5.45 27.01
N ALA A 150 -6.24 6.69 26.64
CA ALA A 150 -4.86 7.16 26.54
C ALA A 150 -4.10 7.11 27.86
N LYS A 151 -4.73 7.50 28.98
CA LYS A 151 -4.12 7.39 30.32
C LYS A 151 -3.78 5.95 30.70
N GLN A 152 -4.61 4.99 30.30
CA GLN A 152 -4.32 3.57 30.53
C GLN A 152 -3.10 3.12 29.74
N ILE A 153 -2.99 3.54 28.48
CA ILE A 153 -1.81 3.27 27.64
C ILE A 153 -0.56 3.90 28.28
N GLU A 154 -0.60 5.19 28.61
CA GLU A 154 0.52 5.88 29.27
C GLU A 154 1.00 5.19 30.55
N ALA A 155 0.08 4.69 31.37
CA ALA A 155 0.41 3.97 32.59
C ALA A 155 1.05 2.60 32.35
N ALA A 156 0.78 1.96 31.20
CA ALA A 156 1.33 0.66 30.84
C ALA A 156 2.73 0.76 30.22
N LEU A 157 3.05 1.84 29.50
CA LEU A 157 4.31 2.00 28.76
C LEU A 157 5.57 1.80 29.64
N PRO A 158 5.70 2.41 30.85
CA PRO A 158 6.87 2.19 31.69
C PRO A 158 7.04 0.73 32.14
N GLN A 159 5.95 -0.02 32.31
CA GLN A 159 5.98 -1.44 32.66
C GLN A 159 6.53 -2.29 31.51
N MET A 160 6.40 -1.80 30.29
CA MET A 160 6.96 -2.41 29.07
C MET A 160 8.39 -1.90 28.79
N GLY A 161 8.99 -1.09 29.68
CA GLY A 161 10.33 -0.51 29.50
C GLY A 161 10.36 0.70 28.56
N VAL A 162 9.20 1.24 28.15
CA VAL A 162 9.09 2.43 27.32
C VAL A 162 9.08 3.66 28.22
N THR A 163 10.17 4.42 28.21
CA THR A 163 10.36 5.64 29.03
C THR A 163 10.57 6.90 28.19
N ASN A 164 10.69 6.74 26.90
CA ASN A 164 10.84 7.80 25.89
C ASN A 164 9.70 7.72 24.87
N ASP A 165 9.52 8.76 24.08
CA ASP A 165 8.49 8.80 23.02
C ASP A 165 8.74 7.74 21.94
N TYR A 166 9.99 7.33 21.73
CA TYR A 166 10.35 6.28 20.79
C TYR A 166 10.77 5.01 21.53
N ALA A 167 10.26 3.88 21.02
CA ALA A 167 10.72 2.55 21.36
C ALA A 167 11.49 1.93 20.20
N SER A 168 12.47 1.07 20.50
CA SER A 168 13.15 0.25 19.49
C SER A 168 13.22 -1.22 19.87
N VAL A 169 13.28 -2.07 18.86
CA VAL A 169 13.50 -3.52 18.98
C VAL A 169 14.61 -3.91 18.02
N ASP A 170 15.61 -4.62 18.52
CA ASP A 170 16.57 -5.33 17.68
C ASP A 170 15.92 -6.62 17.19
N VAL A 171 15.48 -6.61 15.94
CA VAL A 171 14.74 -7.70 15.31
C VAL A 171 15.59 -8.96 15.21
N ASP A 172 16.87 -8.84 14.85
CA ASP A 172 17.77 -9.99 14.72
C ASP A 172 17.98 -10.67 16.07
N GLN A 173 18.20 -9.88 17.13
CA GLN A 173 18.34 -10.42 18.48
C GLN A 173 17.03 -11.08 18.96
N PHE A 174 15.88 -10.47 18.69
CA PHE A 174 14.59 -11.03 19.07
C PHE A 174 14.32 -12.36 18.35
N LEU A 175 14.48 -12.40 17.01
CA LEU A 175 14.25 -13.59 16.19
C LEU A 175 15.20 -14.73 16.55
N LYS A 176 16.47 -14.43 16.75
CA LYS A 176 17.46 -15.43 17.21
C LYS A 176 17.06 -16.05 18.53
N THR A 177 16.51 -15.27 19.46
CA THR A 177 16.04 -15.79 20.75
C THR A 177 14.74 -16.59 20.59
N ALA A 178 13.88 -16.21 19.65
CA ALA A 178 12.67 -16.94 19.30
C ALA A 178 12.96 -18.27 18.55
N GLY A 179 14.23 -18.55 18.22
CA GLY A 179 14.62 -19.75 17.47
C GLY A 179 14.31 -19.69 15.98
N VAL A 180 14.05 -18.48 15.45
CA VAL A 180 13.84 -18.25 14.02
C VAL A 180 15.21 -18.09 13.35
N ASP A 181 15.44 -18.83 12.26
CA ASP A 181 16.70 -18.80 11.52
C ASP A 181 16.88 -17.45 10.81
N GLU A 182 18.03 -16.79 10.97
CA GLU A 182 18.36 -15.50 10.36
C GLU A 182 18.20 -15.51 8.82
N THR A 183 18.30 -16.68 8.19
CA THR A 183 18.11 -16.85 6.75
C THR A 183 16.64 -16.69 6.32
N ALA A 184 15.68 -16.78 7.24
CA ALA A 184 14.25 -16.64 6.95
C ALA A 184 13.80 -15.17 6.86
N THR A 185 14.58 -14.23 7.38
CA THR A 185 14.16 -12.81 7.52
C THR A 185 14.76 -11.84 6.51
N THR A 186 15.84 -12.24 5.81
CA THR A 186 16.40 -11.46 4.70
C THR A 186 15.74 -11.84 3.39
N GLY A 187 14.46 -11.56 3.26
CA GLY A 187 13.72 -11.84 2.03
C GLY A 187 14.31 -11.10 0.84
N ASN A 188 14.49 -11.81 -0.26
CA ASN A 188 14.97 -11.23 -1.50
C ASN A 188 13.79 -10.59 -2.28
N SER A 189 13.70 -9.27 -2.26
CA SER A 189 12.68 -8.52 -3.00
C SER A 189 12.92 -8.46 -4.52
N ASP A 190 14.07 -8.93 -5.02
CA ASP A 190 14.42 -8.81 -6.44
C ASP A 190 13.46 -9.60 -7.35
N LYS A 191 12.99 -10.77 -6.90
CA LYS A 191 11.97 -11.56 -7.62
C LYS A 191 10.63 -10.84 -7.68
N LEU A 192 10.20 -10.24 -6.57
CA LEU A 192 8.98 -9.47 -6.52
C LEU A 192 9.02 -8.29 -7.49
N VAL A 193 10.12 -7.53 -7.48
CA VAL A 193 10.31 -6.40 -8.41
C VAL A 193 10.30 -6.88 -9.86
N ALA A 194 10.96 -7.99 -10.17
CA ALA A 194 10.96 -8.57 -11.52
C ALA A 194 9.55 -9.02 -11.95
N ALA A 195 8.80 -9.68 -11.05
CA ALA A 195 7.44 -10.12 -11.30
C ALA A 195 6.49 -8.93 -11.56
N VAL A 196 6.58 -7.87 -10.74
CA VAL A 196 5.79 -6.65 -10.93
C VAL A 196 6.11 -5.97 -12.26
N LYS A 197 7.39 -5.89 -12.66
CA LYS A 197 7.78 -5.34 -13.96
C LYS A 197 7.20 -6.15 -15.14
N ALA A 198 7.28 -7.48 -15.07
CA ALA A 198 6.70 -8.36 -16.10
C ALA A 198 5.19 -8.21 -16.20
N MET A 199 4.51 -8.12 -15.06
CA MET A 199 3.07 -7.86 -14.99
C MET A 199 2.72 -6.52 -15.63
N MET A 200 3.46 -5.44 -15.36
CA MET A 200 3.24 -4.14 -16.01
C MET A 200 3.37 -4.21 -17.53
N GLU A 201 4.26 -5.05 -18.07
CA GLU A 201 4.42 -5.25 -19.53
C GLU A 201 3.21 -5.92 -20.16
N ASN A 202 2.63 -6.90 -19.49
CA ASN A 202 1.43 -7.58 -19.95
C ASN A 202 0.20 -6.68 -19.80
N MET A 203 0.11 -5.91 -18.73
CA MET A 203 -0.92 -4.90 -18.55
C MET A 203 -0.85 -3.79 -19.60
N GLU A 204 0.35 -3.29 -19.94
CA GLU A 204 0.54 -2.29 -20.99
C GLU A 204 -0.11 -2.71 -22.30
N LYS A 205 0.08 -3.97 -22.70
CA LYS A 205 -0.48 -4.51 -23.92
C LYS A 205 -2.00 -4.70 -23.85
N SER A 206 -2.48 -5.17 -22.69
CA SER A 206 -3.89 -5.51 -22.52
C SER A 206 -4.77 -4.27 -22.31
N PHE A 207 -4.22 -3.24 -21.68
CA PHE A 207 -4.92 -1.99 -21.33
C PHE A 207 -4.58 -0.82 -22.27
N ASP A 208 -4.04 -1.10 -23.45
CA ASP A 208 -3.64 -0.09 -24.44
C ASP A 208 -4.76 0.93 -24.73
N LYS A 209 -5.99 0.45 -24.92
CA LYS A 209 -7.16 1.29 -25.22
C LYS A 209 -7.66 2.15 -24.07
N LEU A 210 -7.23 1.88 -22.84
CA LEU A 210 -7.61 2.63 -21.64
C LEU A 210 -6.60 3.71 -21.30
N GLN A 211 -5.44 3.71 -21.95
CA GLN A 211 -4.39 4.67 -21.76
C GLN A 211 -4.60 5.90 -22.63
N GLY A 212 -4.23 7.06 -22.10
CA GLY A 212 -4.30 8.33 -22.79
C GLY A 212 -3.24 9.31 -22.29
N GLN A 213 -3.33 10.54 -22.76
CA GLN A 213 -2.48 11.64 -22.34
C GLN A 213 -3.31 12.92 -22.25
N ASP A 214 -3.15 13.65 -21.15
CA ASP A 214 -3.80 14.93 -20.87
C ASP A 214 -2.69 15.95 -20.51
N GLY A 215 -2.25 16.75 -21.48
CA GLY A 215 -1.09 17.59 -21.35
C GLY A 215 0.19 16.76 -21.13
N ASP A 216 0.85 16.99 -19.98
CA ASP A 216 2.05 16.25 -19.57
C ASP A 216 1.74 15.00 -18.74
N ASP A 217 0.46 14.74 -18.45
CA ASP A 217 0.02 13.61 -17.64
C ASP A 217 -0.36 12.42 -18.51
N TYR A 218 0.18 11.25 -18.21
CA TYR A 218 -0.28 9.98 -18.76
C TYR A 218 -1.50 9.52 -17.96
N THR A 219 -2.54 9.04 -18.65
CA THR A 219 -3.80 8.68 -18.02
C THR A 219 -4.15 7.22 -18.22
N LEU A 220 -4.84 6.65 -17.22
CA LEU A 220 -5.53 5.38 -17.32
C LEU A 220 -6.96 5.59 -16.80
N THR A 221 -7.97 5.36 -17.65
CA THR A 221 -9.37 5.61 -17.30
C THR A 221 -10.16 4.32 -17.31
N ILE A 222 -10.87 4.06 -16.20
CA ILE A 222 -11.74 2.90 -16.01
C ILE A 222 -13.09 3.41 -15.53
N GLY A 223 -14.15 3.21 -16.31
CA GLY A 223 -15.46 3.75 -15.92
C GLY A 223 -16.63 3.26 -16.75
N ALA A 224 -17.80 3.78 -16.40
CA ALA A 224 -19.05 3.47 -17.08
C ALA A 224 -19.02 3.85 -18.57
N ASP A 225 -18.39 4.98 -18.90
CA ASP A 225 -18.36 5.50 -20.27
C ASP A 225 -17.51 4.65 -21.22
N ASN A 226 -16.53 3.89 -20.70
CA ASN A 226 -15.68 3.01 -21.49
C ASN A 226 -15.78 1.54 -21.05
N ALA A 227 -16.91 1.15 -20.48
CA ALA A 227 -17.15 -0.16 -19.86
C ALA A 227 -16.80 -1.34 -20.79
N GLU A 228 -17.13 -1.26 -22.08
CA GLU A 228 -16.81 -2.30 -23.07
C GLU A 228 -15.30 -2.47 -23.24
N GLN A 229 -14.57 -1.35 -23.36
CA GLN A 229 -13.11 -1.37 -23.50
C GLN A 229 -12.45 -1.89 -22.21
N VAL A 230 -12.99 -1.54 -21.04
CA VAL A 230 -12.51 -2.03 -19.74
C VAL A 230 -12.65 -3.54 -19.65
N VAL A 231 -13.85 -4.06 -19.94
CA VAL A 231 -14.12 -5.50 -19.87
C VAL A 231 -13.29 -6.27 -20.89
N ASP A 232 -13.17 -5.76 -22.12
CA ASP A 232 -12.30 -6.34 -23.15
C ASP A 232 -10.83 -6.38 -22.70
N SER A 233 -10.33 -5.31 -22.12
CA SER A 233 -8.95 -5.22 -21.62
C SER A 233 -8.69 -6.21 -20.50
N ILE A 234 -9.65 -6.36 -19.58
CA ILE A 234 -9.58 -7.35 -18.50
C ILE A 234 -9.49 -8.76 -19.07
N TYR A 235 -10.35 -9.13 -20.02
CA TYR A 235 -10.30 -10.46 -20.65
C TYR A 235 -9.02 -10.68 -21.44
N ASN A 236 -8.53 -9.68 -22.16
CA ASN A 236 -7.24 -9.76 -22.88
C ASN A 236 -6.09 -9.99 -21.88
N TYR A 237 -6.12 -9.37 -20.71
CA TYR A 237 -5.11 -9.59 -19.68
C TYR A 237 -5.23 -10.98 -19.04
N ILE A 238 -6.45 -11.43 -18.75
CA ILE A 238 -6.69 -12.78 -18.21
C ILE A 238 -6.16 -13.86 -19.17
N ASP A 239 -6.42 -13.71 -20.47
CA ASP A 239 -5.92 -14.63 -21.50
C ASP A 239 -4.41 -14.49 -21.73
N GLY A 240 -3.88 -13.28 -21.60
CA GLY A 240 -2.50 -12.93 -21.97
C GLY A 240 -1.44 -13.24 -20.92
N GLY A 241 -1.81 -13.45 -19.65
CA GLY A 241 -0.77 -13.66 -18.64
C GLY A 241 -1.18 -13.53 -17.18
N PHE A 242 -2.41 -13.16 -16.88
CA PHE A 242 -2.87 -12.87 -15.51
C PHE A 242 -2.46 -13.94 -14.48
N LYS A 243 -2.76 -15.23 -14.78
CA LYS A 243 -2.43 -16.32 -13.85
C LYS A 243 -0.93 -16.41 -13.58
N THR A 244 -0.13 -16.29 -14.63
CA THR A 244 1.34 -16.34 -14.55
C THR A 244 1.89 -15.16 -13.76
N ASP A 245 1.41 -13.94 -14.07
CA ASP A 245 1.89 -12.71 -13.45
C ASP A 245 1.56 -12.68 -11.95
N VAL A 246 0.30 -12.98 -11.60
CA VAL A 246 -0.14 -12.95 -10.20
C VAL A 246 0.53 -14.05 -9.39
N THR A 247 0.71 -15.25 -9.95
CA THR A 247 1.47 -16.31 -9.30
C THR A 247 2.92 -15.87 -9.04
N ALA A 248 3.58 -15.25 -10.03
CA ALA A 248 4.94 -14.75 -9.86
C ALA A 248 5.06 -13.64 -8.79
N VAL A 249 4.06 -12.75 -8.71
CA VAL A 249 3.99 -11.73 -7.65
C VAL A 249 3.82 -12.37 -6.28
N ILE A 250 2.94 -13.37 -6.13
CA ILE A 250 2.75 -14.10 -4.88
C ILE A 250 4.03 -14.83 -4.47
N ASP A 251 4.72 -15.49 -5.42
CA ASP A 251 6.01 -16.13 -5.17
C ASP A 251 7.08 -15.14 -4.72
N GLY A 252 7.11 -13.96 -5.35
CA GLY A 252 8.00 -12.86 -4.96
C GLY A 252 7.69 -12.31 -3.56
N LEU A 253 6.40 -12.20 -3.20
CA LEU A 253 5.97 -11.80 -1.86
C LEU A 253 6.34 -12.83 -0.81
N ALA A 254 6.10 -14.12 -1.09
CA ALA A 254 6.47 -15.22 -0.19
C ALA A 254 7.97 -15.23 0.10
N GLU A 255 8.80 -15.01 -0.93
CA GLU A 255 10.26 -14.91 -0.77
C GLU A 255 10.68 -13.63 -0.02
N ALA A 256 10.02 -12.51 -0.28
CA ALA A 256 10.32 -11.23 0.38
C ALA A 256 9.92 -11.21 1.86
N LEU A 257 8.85 -11.90 2.23
CA LEU A 257 8.35 -11.97 3.62
C LEU A 257 8.91 -13.14 4.43
N GLY A 258 9.64 -14.05 3.77
CA GLY A 258 10.12 -15.30 4.39
C GLY A 258 9.05 -16.39 4.39
N ASN A 259 9.48 -17.63 4.57
CA ASN A 259 8.59 -18.81 4.60
C ASN A 259 7.97 -19.03 5.99
N ASP A 260 7.33 -18.00 6.55
CA ASP A 260 6.51 -18.19 7.75
C ASP A 260 5.34 -19.12 7.43
N SER A 261 5.16 -20.16 8.22
CA SER A 261 4.23 -21.27 7.91
C SER A 261 2.77 -20.84 7.81
N GLU A 262 2.33 -19.79 8.54
CA GLU A 262 0.95 -19.29 8.47
C GLU A 262 0.70 -18.46 7.21
N LEU A 263 1.65 -17.61 6.83
CA LEU A 263 1.57 -16.84 5.59
C LEU A 263 1.77 -17.71 4.35
N ALA A 264 2.63 -18.74 4.42
CA ALA A 264 2.88 -19.66 3.32
C ALA A 264 1.59 -20.40 2.90
N SER A 265 0.79 -20.88 3.86
CA SER A 265 -0.49 -21.53 3.56
C SER A 265 -1.46 -20.59 2.85
N SER A 266 -1.54 -19.33 3.27
CA SER A 266 -2.40 -18.31 2.64
C SER A 266 -1.95 -17.99 1.20
N PHE A 267 -0.64 -17.98 0.95
CA PHE A 267 -0.10 -17.80 -0.40
C PHE A 267 -0.39 -18.99 -1.31
N ASP A 268 -0.30 -20.21 -0.79
CA ASP A 268 -0.61 -21.43 -1.56
C ASP A 268 -2.11 -21.52 -1.88
N GLU A 269 -3.00 -21.19 -0.93
CA GLU A 269 -4.44 -21.09 -1.17
C GLU A 269 -4.75 -20.02 -2.24
N ALA A 270 -4.13 -18.84 -2.17
CA ALA A 270 -4.31 -17.80 -3.17
C ALA A 270 -3.86 -18.23 -4.57
N LYS A 271 -2.72 -18.95 -4.68
CA LYS A 271 -2.25 -19.52 -5.96
C LYS A 271 -3.24 -20.54 -6.50
N GLU A 272 -3.76 -21.42 -5.65
CA GLU A 272 -4.74 -22.45 -6.05
C GLU A 272 -6.03 -21.79 -6.56
N GLU A 273 -6.56 -20.77 -5.86
CA GLU A 273 -7.73 -20.02 -6.32
C GLU A 273 -7.49 -19.39 -7.71
N ILE A 274 -6.31 -18.82 -7.95
CA ILE A 274 -5.96 -18.19 -9.23
C ILE A 274 -5.83 -19.24 -10.35
N GLN A 275 -5.18 -20.36 -10.07
CA GLN A 275 -5.02 -21.44 -11.05
C GLN A 275 -6.37 -22.07 -11.41
N ASN A 276 -7.28 -22.18 -10.45
CA ASN A 276 -8.62 -22.74 -10.63
C ASN A 276 -9.64 -21.73 -11.21
N LEU A 277 -9.23 -20.48 -11.47
CA LEU A 277 -10.10 -19.48 -12.10
C LEU A 277 -10.56 -19.98 -13.48
N ASP A 278 -11.87 -20.20 -13.66
CA ASP A 278 -12.48 -20.60 -14.91
C ASP A 278 -12.70 -19.36 -15.79
N VAL A 279 -11.73 -19.13 -16.70
CA VAL A 279 -11.70 -17.97 -17.59
C VAL A 279 -12.84 -18.03 -18.62
N GLU A 280 -13.17 -19.24 -19.12
CA GLU A 280 -14.23 -19.39 -20.11
C GLU A 280 -15.61 -19.08 -19.48
N LYS A 281 -15.85 -19.57 -18.28
CA LYS A 281 -17.07 -19.23 -17.52
C LYS A 281 -17.15 -17.74 -17.20
N ALA A 282 -16.01 -17.07 -16.95
CA ALA A 282 -15.99 -15.63 -16.75
C ALA A 282 -16.42 -14.88 -18.01
N LYS A 283 -16.00 -15.34 -19.20
CA LYS A 283 -16.37 -14.74 -20.51
C LYS A 283 -17.87 -14.86 -20.84
N GLU A 284 -18.52 -15.92 -20.39
CA GLU A 284 -19.97 -16.07 -20.56
C GLU A 284 -20.79 -14.93 -19.93
N ASN A 285 -20.22 -14.24 -18.93
CA ASN A 285 -20.85 -13.13 -18.22
C ASN A 285 -20.45 -11.74 -18.71
N LYS A 286 -19.80 -11.64 -19.89
CA LYS A 286 -19.26 -10.39 -20.43
C LYS A 286 -20.30 -9.25 -20.51
N ASP A 287 -21.45 -9.52 -21.07
CA ASP A 287 -22.51 -8.52 -21.25
C ASP A 287 -23.08 -8.05 -19.92
N ASP A 288 -23.21 -8.96 -18.95
CA ASP A 288 -23.63 -8.63 -17.60
C ASP A 288 -22.57 -7.77 -16.87
N MET A 289 -21.31 -8.04 -17.06
CA MET A 289 -20.21 -7.23 -16.51
C MET A 289 -20.21 -5.81 -17.10
N ILE A 290 -20.36 -5.68 -18.41
CA ILE A 290 -20.47 -4.38 -19.09
C ILE A 290 -21.67 -3.60 -18.53
N LYS A 291 -22.81 -4.26 -18.41
CA LYS A 291 -24.01 -3.65 -17.86
C LYS A 291 -23.80 -3.19 -16.41
N GLN A 292 -23.28 -4.04 -15.56
CA GLN A 292 -23.00 -3.70 -14.16
C GLN A 292 -22.05 -2.52 -14.04
N LEU A 293 -20.98 -2.47 -14.86
CA LEU A 293 -20.04 -1.35 -14.85
C LEU A 293 -20.71 -0.05 -15.31
N LYS A 294 -21.58 -0.09 -16.34
CA LYS A 294 -22.37 1.05 -16.78
C LYS A 294 -23.33 1.52 -15.68
N ASP A 295 -24.01 0.59 -15.04
CA ASP A 295 -25.00 0.89 -13.98
C ASP A 295 -24.35 1.43 -12.69
N SER A 296 -23.10 1.03 -12.40
CA SER A 296 -22.36 1.45 -11.19
C SER A 296 -21.99 2.94 -11.19
N LYS A 297 -22.04 3.61 -12.34
CA LYS A 297 -21.57 5.00 -12.54
C LYS A 297 -20.11 5.20 -12.08
N LEU A 298 -19.36 4.10 -11.88
CA LEU A 298 -17.96 4.16 -11.48
C LEU A 298 -17.16 4.91 -12.55
N ASN A 299 -16.30 5.81 -12.10
CA ASN A 299 -15.32 6.49 -12.95
C ASN A 299 -14.01 6.64 -12.18
N ILE A 300 -13.01 5.87 -12.54
CA ILE A 300 -11.68 5.93 -11.94
C ILE A 300 -10.74 6.54 -12.97
N VAL A 301 -10.17 7.68 -12.62
CA VAL A 301 -9.17 8.35 -13.44
C VAL A 301 -7.85 8.32 -12.68
N THR A 302 -6.86 7.67 -13.29
CA THR A 302 -5.49 7.65 -12.79
C THR A 302 -4.65 8.55 -13.68
N LYS A 303 -3.90 9.48 -13.10
CA LYS A 303 -2.97 10.38 -13.80
C LYS A 303 -1.56 10.18 -13.25
N LEU A 304 -0.59 10.08 -14.15
CA LEU A 304 0.82 9.91 -13.83
C LEU A 304 1.66 10.94 -14.59
N ASN A 305 2.43 11.73 -13.87
CA ASN A 305 3.42 12.66 -14.43
C ASN A 305 4.80 12.24 -13.94
N VAL A 306 5.75 12.05 -14.84
CA VAL A 306 7.14 11.72 -14.50
C VAL A 306 8.07 12.70 -15.18
N THR A 307 8.92 13.35 -14.41
CA THR A 307 9.89 14.34 -14.88
C THR A 307 11.28 14.05 -14.33
N GLY A 308 12.31 14.61 -14.96
CA GLY A 308 13.71 14.43 -14.57
C GLY A 308 14.32 13.12 -15.07
N ASP A 309 15.64 13.03 -14.95
CA ASP A 309 16.44 11.88 -15.33
C ASP A 309 16.70 10.95 -14.13
N LYS A 310 17.23 9.76 -14.39
CA LYS A 310 17.62 8.80 -13.34
C LYS A 310 18.57 9.48 -12.32
N GLY A 311 18.24 9.38 -11.05
CA GLY A 311 18.93 10.03 -9.93
C GLY A 311 18.31 11.36 -9.49
N SER A 312 17.32 11.91 -10.25
CA SER A 312 16.60 13.14 -9.92
C SER A 312 15.14 13.13 -10.38
N ARG A 313 14.59 11.94 -10.58
CA ARG A 313 13.19 11.77 -11.03
C ARG A 313 12.22 12.31 -10.03
N LYS A 314 11.14 12.90 -10.55
CA LYS A 314 9.97 13.27 -9.76
C LYS A 314 8.76 12.64 -10.43
N ALA A 315 7.94 11.99 -9.65
CA ALA A 315 6.69 11.43 -10.13
C ALA A 315 5.52 11.92 -9.28
N LYS A 316 4.41 12.20 -9.95
CA LYS A 316 3.12 12.47 -9.32
C LYS A 316 2.12 11.49 -9.86
N LEU A 317 1.54 10.68 -9.00
CA LEU A 317 0.47 9.76 -9.32
C LEU A 317 -0.78 10.22 -8.56
N SER A 318 -1.90 10.37 -9.26
CA SER A 318 -3.19 10.63 -8.63
C SER A 318 -4.22 9.62 -9.13
N VAL A 319 -5.09 9.18 -8.23
CA VAL A 319 -6.25 8.36 -8.54
C VAL A 319 -7.46 9.03 -7.93
N GLU A 320 -8.48 9.25 -8.71
CA GLU A 320 -9.75 9.80 -8.26
C GLU A 320 -10.88 8.87 -8.68
N THR A 321 -11.72 8.46 -7.72
CA THR A 321 -12.98 7.81 -8.03
C THR A 321 -14.07 8.88 -8.06
N GLY A 322 -15.02 8.77 -8.97
CA GLY A 322 -16.27 9.50 -8.84
C GLY A 322 -17.02 9.07 -7.57
N ASP A 323 -18.17 9.68 -7.35
CA ASP A 323 -19.06 9.25 -6.27
C ASP A 323 -19.57 7.85 -6.56
N VAL A 324 -19.23 6.91 -5.68
CA VAL A 324 -19.68 5.52 -5.74
C VAL A 324 -20.78 5.35 -4.71
N GLU A 325 -21.98 5.02 -5.16
CA GLU A 325 -23.15 4.80 -4.31
C GLU A 325 -23.41 3.30 -4.11
N ASN A 326 -23.54 2.88 -2.87
CA ASN A 326 -23.91 1.52 -2.53
C ASN A 326 -24.78 1.52 -1.26
N GLU A 327 -25.99 0.95 -1.34
CA GLU A 327 -26.91 0.79 -0.21
C GLU A 327 -27.17 2.10 0.59
N GLY A 328 -27.29 3.24 -0.12
CA GLY A 328 -27.52 4.55 0.53
C GLY A 328 -26.27 5.22 1.10
N ILE A 329 -25.09 4.61 0.92
CA ILE A 329 -23.80 5.19 1.28
C ILE A 329 -23.10 5.66 0.02
N THR A 330 -22.74 6.93 -0.03
CA THR A 330 -21.91 7.51 -1.09
C THR A 330 -20.46 7.59 -0.59
N MET A 331 -19.54 7.11 -1.38
CA MET A 331 -18.11 7.16 -1.11
C MET A 331 -17.34 7.81 -2.25
N ASN A 332 -16.44 8.71 -1.92
CA ASN A 332 -15.48 9.28 -2.86
C ASN A 332 -14.05 9.06 -2.30
N ILE A 333 -13.15 8.62 -3.16
CA ILE A 333 -11.75 8.38 -2.80
C ILE A 333 -10.86 9.19 -3.72
N LYS A 334 -9.94 9.94 -3.12
CA LYS A 334 -8.83 10.59 -3.82
C LYS A 334 -7.52 10.11 -3.22
N TYR A 335 -6.64 9.64 -4.08
CA TYR A 335 -5.30 9.22 -3.72
C TYR A 335 -4.29 10.07 -4.47
N ASN A 336 -3.29 10.58 -3.77
CA ASN A 336 -2.15 11.30 -4.34
C ASN A 336 -0.86 10.67 -3.83
N CYS A 337 0.08 10.48 -4.73
CA CYS A 337 1.41 10.00 -4.43
C CYS A 337 2.44 10.92 -5.12
N ASN A 338 3.30 11.52 -4.34
CA ASN A 338 4.43 12.31 -4.84
C ASN A 338 5.73 11.58 -4.49
N ILE A 339 6.55 11.33 -5.49
CA ILE A 339 7.82 10.61 -5.35
C ILE A 339 8.94 11.52 -5.84
N GLU A 340 10.02 11.59 -5.10
CA GLU A 340 11.20 12.33 -5.47
C GLU A 340 12.45 11.48 -5.25
N GLU A 341 13.12 11.13 -6.35
CA GLU A 341 14.42 10.44 -6.33
C GLU A 341 15.52 11.42 -5.93
N LYS A 342 16.08 11.24 -4.75
CA LYS A 342 17.12 12.08 -4.17
C LYS A 342 17.86 11.38 -3.05
N ASP A 343 18.99 11.94 -2.64
CA ASP A 343 19.62 11.54 -1.38
C ASP A 343 18.76 12.01 -0.21
N ALA A 344 18.29 11.07 0.60
CA ALA A 344 17.44 11.30 1.76
C ALA A 344 18.01 10.55 2.96
N LYS A 345 17.73 11.02 4.17
CA LYS A 345 18.22 10.40 5.40
C LYS A 345 17.08 10.14 6.37
N ILE A 346 17.02 8.91 6.91
CA ILE A 346 16.01 8.55 7.90
C ILE A 346 16.24 9.27 9.24
N THR A 347 17.45 9.74 9.51
CA THR A 347 17.78 10.51 10.72
C THR A 347 17.00 11.83 10.85
N ASP A 348 16.36 12.28 9.77
CA ASP A 348 15.46 13.43 9.80
C ASP A 348 14.07 13.08 10.37
N MET A 349 13.77 11.79 10.54
CA MET A 349 12.47 11.27 11.00
C MET A 349 12.53 10.51 12.33
N ILE A 350 13.71 10.06 12.75
CA ILE A 350 13.90 9.33 14.01
C ILE A 350 14.89 10.07 14.92
N PRO A 351 14.69 10.05 16.24
CA PRO A 351 15.61 10.69 17.19
C PRO A 351 16.95 9.94 17.28
N GLY A 352 17.93 10.59 17.89
CA GLY A 352 19.19 9.93 18.26
C GLY A 352 18.96 8.79 19.26
N GLU A 353 19.87 7.83 19.32
CA GLU A 353 19.77 6.62 20.16
C GLU A 353 19.49 6.91 21.64
N ASP A 354 20.05 8.00 22.18
CA ASP A 354 19.85 8.40 23.60
C ASP A 354 18.39 8.78 23.94
N SER A 355 17.55 9.00 22.92
CA SER A 355 16.14 9.36 23.07
C SER A 355 15.20 8.21 22.73
N VAL A 356 15.71 6.98 22.71
CA VAL A 356 14.95 5.78 22.35
C VAL A 356 15.00 4.77 23.50
N SER A 357 13.84 4.17 23.83
CA SER A 357 13.74 3.06 24.78
C SER A 357 13.97 1.74 24.05
N ASP A 358 15.06 1.05 24.32
CA ASP A 358 15.28 -0.30 23.78
C ASP A 358 14.50 -1.32 24.63
N ILE A 359 13.45 -1.89 24.03
CA ILE A 359 12.56 -2.86 24.68
C ILE A 359 12.84 -4.32 24.26
N THR A 360 13.92 -4.58 23.53
CA THR A 360 14.26 -5.91 23.01
C THR A 360 14.30 -6.96 24.13
N SER A 361 14.99 -6.65 25.24
CA SER A 361 15.12 -7.57 26.39
C SER A 361 13.78 -7.84 27.10
N VAL A 362 12.89 -6.85 27.13
CA VAL A 362 11.55 -7.01 27.72
C VAL A 362 10.70 -7.95 26.87
N LEU A 363 10.69 -7.75 25.55
CA LEU A 363 9.96 -8.62 24.63
C LEU A 363 10.51 -10.06 24.65
N ILE A 364 11.81 -10.24 24.73
CA ILE A 364 12.45 -11.57 24.88
C ILE A 364 12.01 -12.24 26.19
N SER A 365 11.94 -11.48 27.29
CA SER A 365 11.50 -11.99 28.59
C SER A 365 10.03 -12.44 28.56
N LEU A 366 9.16 -11.67 27.90
CA LEU A 366 7.76 -12.02 27.71
C LEU A 366 7.58 -13.27 26.84
N LEU A 367 8.36 -13.37 25.76
CA LEU A 367 8.36 -14.55 24.89
C LEU A 367 8.76 -15.81 25.66
N ASN A 368 9.82 -15.75 26.46
CA ASN A 368 10.30 -16.87 27.28
C ASN A 368 9.27 -17.26 28.36
N ALA A 369 8.59 -16.30 28.97
CA ALA A 369 7.53 -16.56 29.94
C ALA A 369 6.34 -17.27 29.30
N TYR A 370 5.92 -16.83 28.10
CA TYR A 370 4.85 -17.45 27.35
C TYR A 370 5.22 -18.89 26.90
N ALA A 371 6.41 -19.07 26.33
CA ALA A 371 6.90 -20.39 25.88
C ALA A 371 7.12 -21.36 27.05
N GLY A 372 7.46 -20.82 28.24
CA GLY A 372 7.64 -21.64 29.46
C GLY A 372 6.33 -22.01 30.19
N GLY A 373 5.16 -21.57 29.67
CA GLY A 373 3.87 -21.86 30.27
C GLY A 373 3.63 -21.21 31.64
N SER A 374 4.28 -20.08 31.93
CA SER A 374 4.24 -19.38 33.24
C SER A 374 3.40 -18.11 33.23
N LEU A 375 2.41 -17.97 32.30
CA LEU A 375 1.38 -16.91 32.30
C LEU A 375 0.00 -17.47 32.58
#